data_c297e97449bf386c64a3de26bed60f22
#
_entry.id   c297e97449bf386c64a3de26bed60f22
#
_cell.length_a   1.000
_cell.length_b   1.000
_cell.length_c   1.000
_cell.angle_alpha   90.00
_cell.angle_beta   90.00
_cell.angle_gamma   90.00
#
_symmetry.space_group_name_H-M   'P 1'
#
loop_
_entity.id
_entity.type
_entity.pdbx_description
1 polymer ?
#
loop_
_entity_poly.entity_id
_entity_poly.type
_entity_poly.pdbx_seq_one_letter_code
_entity_poly.pdbx_strand_id
1 'polypeptide(L)'
;VAVTGQTFVALLPELIALGFAMLVLLIGVFFEKSVGLVAVLAAVGALAVFGSAAGLLAAGFSGEFFGGGYVVDNFALYFKLVIAGSAFFAVLAAARWSGGTGDAPEYLTLILSVVLGSILLVSMRDLFGVFLAIELATIPSYAMVAFDRRRRESAEGGMKYLITGVVASSVLLYGVVLIYGVSGSAQLADVARTFSGSLTPVALLGLVLLLSGFAFKVSAAPFHFWTPDAYQGAPTSAAAFLSVAPKAATFAVLLRILLEGMPEATPTWTAVMAFLAILTMFVGNLAALRQRNVRRMLAYSSVAHSGYILAAFAALRGQGAERAVEAVLIYSAAYAVMNMGAFLVIDLVGEEGKSFNGLFRSRPALAASMGVFMA
;
A
#
# COMPACT_ATOMS: atom_id res chain seq x y z
N VAL A 1 -17.28 16.73 18.55
CA VAL A 1 -17.08 15.27 18.52
C VAL A 1 -16.53 14.87 19.90
N ALA A 2 -17.32 14.16 20.72
CA ALA A 2 -16.85 13.70 22.03
C ALA A 2 -15.91 12.50 21.82
N VAL A 3 -14.67 12.61 22.27
CA VAL A 3 -13.73 11.49 22.31
C VAL A 3 -14.13 10.60 23.48
N THR A 4 -14.58 9.40 23.21
CA THR A 4 -15.03 8.42 24.20
C THR A 4 -13.99 7.31 24.37
N GLY A 5 -14.11 6.48 25.41
CA GLY A 5 -13.25 5.29 25.57
C GLY A 5 -13.30 4.36 24.36
N GLN A 6 -14.45 4.26 23.68
CA GLN A 6 -14.58 3.48 22.43
C GLN A 6 -13.75 4.05 21.28
N THR A 7 -13.55 5.38 21.22
CA THR A 7 -12.69 6.01 20.21
C THR A 7 -11.23 5.58 20.37
N PHE A 8 -10.74 5.46 21.62
CA PHE A 8 -9.40 4.93 21.87
C PHE A 8 -9.26 3.46 21.48
N VAL A 9 -10.28 2.65 21.74
CA VAL A 9 -10.29 1.24 21.32
C VAL A 9 -10.30 1.13 19.81
N ALA A 10 -11.08 1.97 19.11
CA ALA A 10 -11.13 2.02 17.65
C ALA A 10 -9.78 2.36 17.01
N LEU A 11 -9.03 3.28 17.64
CA LEU A 11 -7.72 3.73 17.17
C LEU A 11 -6.55 2.92 17.74
N LEU A 12 -6.81 1.81 18.44
CA LEU A 12 -5.76 1.05 19.11
C LEU A 12 -4.63 0.60 18.16
N PRO A 13 -4.89 0.05 16.96
CA PRO A 13 -3.83 -0.31 16.01
C PRO A 13 -2.97 0.90 15.60
N GLU A 14 -3.58 2.05 15.35
CA GLU A 14 -2.91 3.29 14.96
C GLU A 14 -2.06 3.86 16.09
N LEU A 15 -2.59 3.88 17.30
CA LEU A 15 -1.86 4.36 18.49
C LEU A 15 -0.66 3.47 18.79
N ILE A 16 -0.79 2.15 18.62
CA ILE A 16 0.32 1.20 18.76
C ILE A 16 1.39 1.49 17.68
N ALA A 17 0.99 1.63 16.41
CA ALA A 17 1.93 1.91 15.33
C ALA A 17 2.70 3.22 15.58
N LEU A 18 2.00 4.29 15.97
CA LEU A 18 2.60 5.58 16.32
C LEU A 18 3.53 5.46 17.52
N GLY A 19 3.08 4.82 18.59
CA GLY A 19 3.86 4.64 19.81
C GLY A 19 5.17 3.89 19.57
N PHE A 20 5.12 2.78 18.80
CA PHE A 20 6.33 2.03 18.46
C PHE A 20 7.23 2.77 17.47
N ALA A 21 6.68 3.52 16.49
CA ALA A 21 7.48 4.37 15.61
C ALA A 21 8.28 5.41 16.40
N MET A 22 7.63 6.11 17.34
CA MET A 22 8.28 7.07 18.22
C MET A 22 9.30 6.39 19.15
N LEU A 23 8.96 5.25 19.74
CA LEU A 23 9.85 4.53 20.66
C LEU A 23 11.12 4.05 19.94
N VAL A 24 11.00 3.48 18.75
CA VAL A 24 12.14 3.03 17.92
C VAL A 24 13.05 4.20 17.59
N LEU A 25 12.49 5.34 17.19
CA LEU A 25 13.24 6.54 16.87
C LEU A 25 13.98 7.09 18.11
N LEU A 26 13.29 7.25 19.24
CA LEU A 26 13.88 7.77 20.47
C LEU A 26 15.00 6.87 21.00
N ILE A 27 14.80 5.56 21.01
CA ILE A 27 15.84 4.62 21.42
C ILE A 27 17.06 4.71 20.50
N GLY A 28 16.83 4.84 19.17
CA GLY A 28 17.91 5.03 18.21
C GLY A 28 18.74 6.30 18.47
N VAL A 29 18.09 7.41 18.81
CA VAL A 29 18.76 8.68 19.11
C VAL A 29 19.60 8.60 20.42
N PHE A 30 19.09 7.95 21.45
CA PHE A 30 19.76 7.91 22.75
C PHE A 30 20.73 6.74 22.92
N PHE A 31 20.59 5.67 22.14
CA PHE A 31 21.37 4.45 22.27
C PHE A 31 21.93 3.99 20.92
N GLU A 32 22.93 4.69 20.40
CA GLU A 32 23.52 4.51 19.04
C GLU A 32 23.94 3.07 18.67
N LYS A 33 24.16 2.17 19.63
CA LYS A 33 24.61 0.78 19.40
C LYS A 33 23.48 -0.25 19.50
N SER A 34 22.23 0.17 19.58
CA SER A 34 21.10 -0.71 19.91
C SER A 34 20.35 -1.29 18.69
N VAL A 35 21.04 -1.53 17.57
CA VAL A 35 20.41 -2.05 16.32
C VAL A 35 19.53 -3.28 16.58
N GLY A 36 19.99 -4.24 17.37
CA GLY A 36 19.21 -5.43 17.72
C GLY A 36 17.94 -5.09 18.51
N LEU A 37 18.04 -4.17 19.47
CA LEU A 37 16.90 -3.74 20.30
C LEU A 37 15.84 -3.02 19.46
N VAL A 38 16.24 -2.06 18.62
CA VAL A 38 15.29 -1.32 17.76
C VAL A 38 14.62 -2.24 16.74
N ALA A 39 15.34 -3.23 16.21
CA ALA A 39 14.76 -4.24 15.32
C ALA A 39 13.71 -5.11 16.03
N VAL A 40 14.01 -5.55 17.26
CA VAL A 40 13.05 -6.30 18.08
C VAL A 40 11.83 -5.45 18.40
N LEU A 41 12.02 -4.18 18.81
CA LEU A 41 10.91 -3.28 19.10
C LEU A 41 10.03 -3.00 17.87
N ALA A 42 10.62 -2.78 16.71
CA ALA A 42 9.87 -2.61 15.47
C ALA A 42 9.08 -3.86 15.09
N ALA A 43 9.66 -5.06 15.26
CA ALA A 43 8.99 -6.33 15.01
C ALA A 43 7.83 -6.56 16.01
N VAL A 44 8.06 -6.28 17.30
CA VAL A 44 7.02 -6.34 18.34
C VAL A 44 5.91 -5.32 18.04
N GLY A 45 6.27 -4.10 17.59
CA GLY A 45 5.31 -3.08 17.16
C GLY A 45 4.41 -3.57 16.02
N ALA A 46 4.99 -4.15 14.97
CA ALA A 46 4.23 -4.70 13.85
C ALA A 46 3.31 -5.85 14.30
N LEU A 47 3.80 -6.76 15.16
CA LEU A 47 2.99 -7.85 15.74
C LEU A 47 1.90 -7.32 16.69
N ALA A 48 2.17 -6.25 17.43
CA ALA A 48 1.16 -5.64 18.32
C ALA A 48 0.05 -4.96 17.51
N VAL A 49 0.38 -4.31 16.39
CA VAL A 49 -0.62 -3.79 15.42
C VAL A 49 -1.45 -4.95 14.86
N PHE A 50 -0.80 -6.03 14.42
CA PHE A 50 -1.49 -7.22 13.93
C PHE A 50 -2.42 -7.82 15.00
N GLY A 51 -1.90 -8.03 16.21
CA GLY A 51 -2.66 -8.61 17.33
C GLY A 51 -3.85 -7.73 17.77
N SER A 52 -3.68 -6.40 17.79
CA SER A 52 -4.77 -5.48 18.11
C SER A 52 -5.88 -5.50 17.06
N ALA A 53 -5.53 -5.50 15.75
CA ALA A 53 -6.50 -5.62 14.68
C ALA A 53 -7.21 -6.99 14.70
N ALA A 54 -6.48 -8.09 14.96
CA ALA A 54 -7.06 -9.43 15.13
C ALA A 54 -7.99 -9.50 16.35
N GLY A 55 -7.60 -8.89 17.46
CA GLY A 55 -8.43 -8.82 18.67
C GLY A 55 -9.74 -8.07 18.45
N LEU A 56 -9.70 -6.92 17.75
CA LEU A 56 -10.90 -6.17 17.39
C LEU A 56 -11.81 -6.98 16.44
N LEU A 57 -11.21 -7.66 15.47
CA LEU A 57 -11.96 -8.53 14.54
C LEU A 57 -12.63 -9.70 15.28
N ALA A 58 -11.90 -10.39 16.16
CA ALA A 58 -12.43 -11.50 16.95
C ALA A 58 -13.51 -11.06 17.93
N ALA A 59 -13.41 -9.82 18.46
CA ALA A 59 -14.43 -9.23 19.33
C ALA A 59 -15.68 -8.74 18.57
N GLY A 60 -15.68 -8.77 17.23
CA GLY A 60 -16.75 -8.21 16.41
C GLY A 60 -16.91 -6.70 16.57
N PHE A 61 -15.82 -5.99 16.93
CA PHE A 61 -15.87 -4.56 17.17
C PHE A 61 -16.05 -3.81 15.86
N SER A 62 -17.11 -3.01 15.78
CA SER A 62 -17.41 -2.17 14.64
C SER A 62 -18.03 -0.84 15.09
N GLY A 63 -17.82 0.21 14.30
CA GLY A 63 -18.39 1.51 14.61
C GLY A 63 -17.89 2.62 13.69
N GLU A 64 -18.61 3.74 13.73
CA GLU A 64 -18.25 4.97 13.03
C GLU A 64 -17.80 6.02 14.04
N PHE A 65 -16.73 6.70 13.73
CA PHE A 65 -16.09 7.68 14.60
C PHE A 65 -15.81 8.98 13.84
N PHE A 66 -15.56 10.04 14.58
CA PHE A 66 -15.26 11.37 14.02
C PHE A 66 -16.34 11.87 13.03
N GLY A 67 -17.61 11.69 13.41
CA GLY A 67 -18.72 12.13 12.56
C GLY A 67 -18.90 11.29 11.28
N GLY A 68 -18.47 10.03 11.30
CA GLY A 68 -18.55 9.12 10.16
C GLY A 68 -17.31 9.14 9.24
N GLY A 69 -16.32 10.00 9.53
CA GLY A 69 -15.10 10.11 8.71
C GLY A 69 -14.11 8.96 8.90
N TYR A 70 -14.24 8.19 9.98
CA TYR A 70 -13.42 7.03 10.29
C TYR A 70 -14.31 5.85 10.69
N VAL A 71 -14.05 4.68 10.12
CA VAL A 71 -14.82 3.46 10.37
C VAL A 71 -13.91 2.32 10.79
N VAL A 72 -14.39 1.54 11.75
CA VAL A 72 -13.85 0.22 12.06
C VAL A 72 -14.90 -0.81 11.67
N ASP A 73 -14.58 -1.64 10.71
CA ASP A 73 -15.40 -2.74 10.22
C ASP A 73 -14.51 -3.94 9.85
N ASN A 74 -15.12 -5.08 9.58
CA ASN A 74 -14.37 -6.29 9.21
C ASN A 74 -13.48 -6.08 7.97
N PHE A 75 -13.92 -5.22 7.04
CA PHE A 75 -13.16 -4.89 5.84
C PHE A 75 -11.87 -4.11 6.18
N ALA A 76 -11.96 -3.05 6.97
CA ALA A 76 -10.80 -2.29 7.42
C ALA A 76 -9.85 -3.15 8.26
N LEU A 77 -10.38 -3.93 9.21
CA LEU A 77 -9.59 -4.81 10.07
C LEU A 77 -8.85 -5.88 9.27
N TYR A 78 -9.49 -6.47 8.26
CA TYR A 78 -8.84 -7.41 7.35
C TYR A 78 -7.60 -6.80 6.66
N PHE A 79 -7.73 -5.61 6.08
CA PHE A 79 -6.58 -4.95 5.44
C PHE A 79 -5.52 -4.52 6.44
N LYS A 80 -5.89 -4.12 7.65
CA LYS A 80 -4.91 -3.85 8.74
C LYS A 80 -4.07 -5.09 9.05
N LEU A 81 -4.67 -6.30 9.05
CA LEU A 81 -3.93 -7.55 9.22
C LEU A 81 -2.95 -7.80 8.07
N VAL A 82 -3.36 -7.61 6.81
CA VAL A 82 -2.48 -7.77 5.65
C VAL A 82 -1.30 -6.79 5.70
N ILE A 83 -1.57 -5.52 6.03
CA ILE A 83 -0.55 -4.47 6.15
C ILE A 83 0.44 -4.79 7.27
N ALA A 84 -0.06 -5.07 8.48
CA ALA A 84 0.78 -5.33 9.64
C ALA A 84 1.59 -6.64 9.50
N GLY A 85 0.99 -7.69 8.93
CA GLY A 85 1.69 -8.93 8.60
C GLY A 85 2.85 -8.71 7.61
N SER A 86 2.60 -7.94 6.56
CA SER A 86 3.64 -7.56 5.58
C SER A 86 4.75 -6.72 6.23
N ALA A 87 4.39 -5.81 7.14
CA ALA A 87 5.33 -4.98 7.87
C ALA A 87 6.26 -5.81 8.76
N PHE A 88 5.73 -6.84 9.44
CA PHE A 88 6.54 -7.73 10.26
C PHE A 88 7.68 -8.39 9.44
N PHE A 89 7.37 -8.96 8.29
CA PHE A 89 8.38 -9.56 7.42
C PHE A 89 9.34 -8.52 6.83
N ALA A 90 8.85 -7.32 6.50
CA ALA A 90 9.70 -6.22 6.03
C ALA A 90 10.69 -5.77 7.11
N VAL A 91 10.26 -5.68 8.37
CA VAL A 91 11.13 -5.34 9.51
C VAL A 91 12.21 -6.42 9.71
N LEU A 92 11.87 -7.70 9.60
CA LEU A 92 12.87 -8.80 9.70
C LEU A 92 13.92 -8.70 8.59
N ALA A 93 13.52 -8.41 7.35
CA ALA A 93 14.45 -8.20 6.24
C ALA A 93 15.29 -6.93 6.45
N ALA A 94 14.66 -5.84 6.89
CA ALA A 94 15.32 -4.58 7.17
C ALA A 94 16.38 -4.69 8.26
N ALA A 95 16.12 -5.45 9.33
CA ALA A 95 17.06 -5.67 10.43
C ALA A 95 18.36 -6.32 9.97
N ARG A 96 18.31 -7.20 8.98
CA ARG A 96 19.51 -7.82 8.39
C ARG A 96 20.35 -6.84 7.58
N TRP A 97 19.68 -6.02 6.75
CA TRP A 97 20.33 -5.06 5.89
C TRP A 97 20.91 -3.87 6.66
N SER A 98 20.14 -3.29 7.56
CA SER A 98 20.49 -2.07 8.30
C SER A 98 21.50 -2.31 9.42
N GLY A 99 21.69 -3.54 9.86
CA GLY A 99 22.68 -3.91 10.90
C GLY A 99 24.13 -3.54 10.55
N GLY A 100 24.43 -3.31 9.28
CA GLY A 100 25.77 -2.91 8.80
C GLY A 100 25.91 -1.40 8.51
N THR A 101 24.83 -0.61 8.52
CA THR A 101 24.84 0.81 8.13
C THR A 101 24.82 1.80 9.31
N GLY A 102 24.34 1.37 10.47
CA GLY A 102 24.13 2.25 11.64
C GLY A 102 22.80 3.03 11.61
N ASP A 103 22.11 3.11 10.47
CA ASP A 103 20.90 3.92 10.26
C ASP A 103 19.60 3.07 10.45
N ALA A 104 19.68 1.99 11.22
CA ALA A 104 18.55 1.06 11.44
C ALA A 104 17.33 1.72 12.12
N PRO A 105 17.49 2.58 13.15
CA PRO A 105 16.37 3.20 13.82
C PRO A 105 15.53 4.06 12.89
N GLU A 106 16.18 4.89 12.07
CA GLU A 106 15.52 5.78 11.12
C GLU A 106 14.77 4.98 10.07
N TYR A 107 15.40 3.95 9.53
CA TYR A 107 14.80 3.10 8.51
C TYR A 107 13.58 2.32 9.01
N LEU A 108 13.68 1.74 10.21
CA LEU A 108 12.58 1.00 10.84
C LEU A 108 11.43 1.92 11.24
N THR A 109 11.75 3.16 11.67
CA THR A 109 10.74 4.18 11.93
C THR A 109 9.99 4.57 10.67
N LEU A 110 10.66 4.68 9.52
CA LEU A 110 10.00 4.94 8.24
C LEU A 110 9.04 3.81 7.88
N ILE A 111 9.42 2.53 8.07
CA ILE A 111 8.51 1.39 7.85
C ILE A 111 7.25 1.53 8.72
N LEU A 112 7.40 1.77 10.02
CA LEU A 112 6.27 1.92 10.94
C LEU A 112 5.40 3.15 10.62
N SER A 113 6.00 4.23 10.11
CA SER A 113 5.26 5.41 9.64
C SER A 113 4.40 5.10 8.41
N VAL A 114 4.93 4.31 7.46
CA VAL A 114 4.15 3.82 6.31
C VAL A 114 3.02 2.89 6.77
N VAL A 115 3.26 2.04 7.77
CA VAL A 115 2.21 1.21 8.39
C VAL A 115 1.11 2.10 8.94
N LEU A 116 1.45 3.11 9.74
CA LEU A 116 0.49 4.04 10.34
C LEU A 116 -0.38 4.70 9.29
N GLY A 117 0.22 5.29 8.24
CA GLY A 117 -0.53 5.90 7.15
C GLY A 117 -1.44 4.90 6.41
N SER A 118 -0.94 3.68 6.18
CA SER A 118 -1.67 2.63 5.46
C SER A 118 -2.86 2.09 6.26
N ILE A 119 -2.72 1.87 7.59
CA ILE A 119 -3.83 1.38 8.43
C ILE A 119 -4.86 2.48 8.72
N LEU A 120 -4.45 3.74 8.79
CA LEU A 120 -5.39 4.88 8.81
C LEU A 120 -6.20 4.92 7.52
N LEU A 121 -5.54 4.79 6.37
CA LEU A 121 -6.15 4.90 5.04
C LEU A 121 -7.33 3.96 4.84
N VAL A 122 -7.21 2.70 5.26
CA VAL A 122 -8.26 1.68 5.06
C VAL A 122 -9.53 1.94 5.88
N SER A 123 -9.44 2.79 6.90
CA SER A 123 -10.55 3.18 7.77
C SER A 123 -11.17 4.53 7.42
N MET A 124 -10.63 5.28 6.44
CA MET A 124 -11.13 6.62 6.08
C MET A 124 -12.40 6.54 5.23
N ARG A 125 -13.38 7.39 5.57
CA ARG A 125 -14.63 7.65 4.82
C ARG A 125 -14.81 9.12 4.50
N ASP A 126 -13.77 9.91 4.65
CA ASP A 126 -13.68 11.32 4.30
C ASP A 126 -12.55 11.52 3.28
N LEU A 127 -12.83 12.21 2.17
CA LEU A 127 -11.86 12.35 1.06
C LEU A 127 -10.61 13.15 1.45
N PHE A 128 -10.71 14.14 2.35
CA PHE A 128 -9.52 14.84 2.86
C PHE A 128 -8.73 13.95 3.80
N GLY A 129 -9.42 13.18 4.67
CA GLY A 129 -8.80 12.16 5.52
C GLY A 129 -8.07 11.09 4.69
N VAL A 130 -8.67 10.64 3.58
CA VAL A 130 -8.02 9.75 2.60
C VAL A 130 -6.74 10.37 2.05
N PHE A 131 -6.78 11.63 1.60
CA PHE A 131 -5.60 12.31 1.08
C PHE A 131 -4.49 12.40 2.13
N LEU A 132 -4.82 12.82 3.35
CA LEU A 132 -3.84 12.93 4.44
C LEU A 132 -3.22 11.58 4.81
N ALA A 133 -4.02 10.51 4.89
CA ALA A 133 -3.53 9.17 5.19
C ALA A 133 -2.63 8.62 4.06
N ILE A 134 -2.97 8.90 2.80
CA ILE A 134 -2.12 8.58 1.64
C ILE A 134 -0.76 9.28 1.77
N GLU A 135 -0.73 10.58 2.08
CA GLU A 135 0.54 11.31 2.18
C GLU A 135 1.36 10.86 3.40
N LEU A 136 0.69 10.54 4.52
CA LEU A 136 1.35 9.96 5.69
C LEU A 136 2.06 8.63 5.37
N ALA A 137 1.52 7.81 4.46
CA ALA A 137 2.17 6.59 3.98
C ALA A 137 3.23 6.90 2.90
N THR A 138 2.99 7.86 2.03
CA THR A 138 3.79 8.07 0.82
C THR A 138 5.08 8.85 1.09
N ILE A 139 5.04 9.89 1.93
CA ILE A 139 6.24 10.73 2.22
C ILE A 139 7.37 9.89 2.84
N PRO A 140 7.13 9.06 3.87
CA PRO A 140 8.16 8.15 4.36
C PRO A 140 8.62 7.13 3.31
N SER A 141 7.74 6.70 2.40
CA SER A 141 8.08 5.77 1.32
C SER A 141 9.12 6.35 0.36
N TYR A 142 9.07 7.64 0.05
CA TYR A 142 10.08 8.30 -0.77
C TYR A 142 11.46 8.21 -0.13
N ALA A 143 11.54 8.50 1.18
CA ALA A 143 12.77 8.40 1.96
C ALA A 143 13.28 6.95 2.02
N MET A 144 12.39 5.97 2.18
CA MET A 144 12.76 4.54 2.18
C MET A 144 13.40 4.10 0.85
N VAL A 145 12.88 4.56 -0.28
CA VAL A 145 13.45 4.22 -1.61
C VAL A 145 14.84 4.85 -1.78
N ALA A 146 15.04 6.09 -1.33
CA ALA A 146 16.31 6.81 -1.42
C ALA A 146 17.28 6.51 -0.26
N PHE A 147 17.00 5.53 0.59
CA PHE A 147 17.69 5.37 1.87
C PHE A 147 19.13 4.92 1.73
N ASP A 148 19.46 4.08 0.74
CA ASP A 148 20.84 3.63 0.51
C ASP A 148 21.65 4.70 -0.23
N ARG A 149 22.22 5.63 0.55
CA ARG A 149 23.01 6.77 0.04
C ARG A 149 24.28 6.35 -0.71
N ARG A 150 24.73 5.09 -0.59
CA ARG A 150 25.92 4.57 -1.27
C ARG A 150 25.62 4.13 -2.71
N ARG A 151 24.35 3.95 -3.04
CA ARG A 151 23.88 3.52 -4.36
C ARG A 151 23.26 4.68 -5.12
N ARG A 152 23.82 5.00 -6.29
CA ARG A 152 23.26 6.03 -7.17
C ARG A 152 21.83 5.71 -7.61
N GLU A 153 21.55 4.43 -7.88
CA GLU A 153 20.24 3.93 -8.26
C GLU A 153 19.17 4.18 -7.19
N SER A 154 19.56 4.16 -5.91
CA SER A 154 18.67 4.46 -4.80
C SER A 154 18.26 5.94 -4.79
N ALA A 155 19.23 6.85 -4.92
CA ALA A 155 18.97 8.29 -5.02
C ALA A 155 18.13 8.63 -6.26
N GLU A 156 18.46 8.05 -7.41
CA GLU A 156 17.72 8.25 -8.67
C GLU A 156 16.30 7.72 -8.58
N GLY A 157 16.11 6.47 -8.09
CA GLY A 157 14.80 5.86 -7.91
C GLY A 157 13.92 6.64 -6.93
N GLY A 158 14.49 7.08 -5.81
CA GLY A 158 13.80 7.90 -4.81
C GLY A 158 13.40 9.28 -5.37
N MET A 159 14.29 9.95 -6.11
CA MET A 159 13.98 11.24 -6.73
C MET A 159 12.87 11.12 -7.79
N LYS A 160 12.93 10.11 -8.66
CA LYS A 160 11.87 9.83 -9.63
C LYS A 160 10.53 9.57 -8.95
N TYR A 161 10.54 8.77 -7.86
CA TYR A 161 9.35 8.46 -7.10
C TYR A 161 8.78 9.71 -6.42
N LEU A 162 9.62 10.55 -5.80
CA LEU A 162 9.22 11.81 -5.17
C LEU A 162 8.58 12.76 -6.18
N ILE A 163 9.28 13.09 -7.28
CA ILE A 163 8.80 14.09 -8.25
C ILE A 163 7.47 13.65 -8.87
N THR A 164 7.41 12.42 -9.36
CA THR A 164 6.19 11.90 -9.99
C THR A 164 5.06 11.71 -8.97
N GLY A 165 5.41 11.33 -7.74
CA GLY A 165 4.48 11.16 -6.64
C GLY A 165 3.82 12.46 -6.19
N VAL A 166 4.59 13.55 -6.06
CA VAL A 166 4.05 14.88 -5.71
C VAL A 166 3.08 15.37 -6.79
N VAL A 167 3.44 15.18 -8.07
CA VAL A 167 2.52 15.54 -9.18
C VAL A 167 1.23 14.72 -9.10
N ALA A 168 1.33 13.39 -8.90
CA ALA A 168 0.16 12.53 -8.82
C ALA A 168 -0.72 12.87 -7.60
N SER A 169 -0.11 13.20 -6.45
CA SER A 169 -0.82 13.64 -5.25
C SER A 169 -1.54 14.98 -5.47
N SER A 170 -0.92 15.91 -6.21
CA SER A 170 -1.56 17.17 -6.56
C SER A 170 -2.78 16.97 -7.46
N VAL A 171 -2.68 16.04 -8.43
CA VAL A 171 -3.80 15.65 -9.31
C VAL A 171 -4.93 15.01 -8.49
N LEU A 172 -4.59 14.10 -7.56
CA LEU A 172 -5.55 13.45 -6.67
C LEU A 172 -6.26 14.48 -5.80
N LEU A 173 -5.50 15.38 -5.14
CA LEU A 173 -6.06 16.44 -4.30
C LEU A 173 -6.98 17.36 -5.10
N TYR A 174 -6.60 17.72 -6.32
CA TYR A 174 -7.44 18.55 -7.17
C TYR A 174 -8.75 17.83 -7.53
N GLY A 175 -8.71 16.53 -7.78
CA GLY A 175 -9.90 15.69 -7.93
C GLY A 175 -10.80 15.73 -6.70
N VAL A 176 -10.23 15.59 -5.49
CA VAL A 176 -10.95 15.73 -4.22
C VAL A 176 -11.61 17.10 -4.08
N VAL A 177 -10.87 18.17 -4.39
CA VAL A 177 -11.37 19.55 -4.31
C VAL A 177 -12.56 19.78 -5.25
N LEU A 178 -12.51 19.26 -6.49
CA LEU A 178 -13.62 19.38 -7.43
C LEU A 178 -14.86 18.61 -6.95
N ILE A 179 -14.67 17.39 -6.42
CA ILE A 179 -15.76 16.60 -5.85
C ILE A 179 -16.37 17.34 -4.65
N TYR A 180 -15.53 17.84 -3.75
CA TYR A 180 -15.96 18.65 -2.62
C TYR A 180 -16.73 19.92 -3.06
N GLY A 181 -16.23 20.61 -4.09
CA GLY A 181 -16.89 21.81 -4.62
C GLY A 181 -18.30 21.55 -5.17
N VAL A 182 -18.55 20.35 -5.70
CA VAL A 182 -19.88 19.96 -6.22
C VAL A 182 -20.78 19.40 -5.12
N SER A 183 -20.21 18.63 -4.16
CA SER A 183 -20.98 17.97 -3.10
C SER A 183 -21.19 18.83 -1.85
N GLY A 184 -20.35 19.84 -1.63
CA GLY A 184 -20.34 20.65 -0.40
C GLY A 184 -19.80 19.89 0.82
N SER A 185 -19.36 18.63 0.66
CA SER A 185 -18.86 17.78 1.74
C SER A 185 -17.78 16.82 1.21
N ALA A 186 -16.84 16.43 2.09
CA ALA A 186 -15.85 15.41 1.80
C ALA A 186 -16.29 14.01 2.28
N GLN A 187 -17.38 13.89 3.04
CA GLN A 187 -17.91 12.64 3.54
C GLN A 187 -18.46 11.78 2.39
N LEU A 188 -18.10 10.50 2.33
CA LEU A 188 -18.53 9.61 1.24
C LEU A 188 -20.05 9.50 1.12
N ALA A 189 -20.78 9.51 2.23
CA ALA A 189 -22.24 9.48 2.23
C ALA A 189 -22.87 10.70 1.56
N ASP A 190 -22.26 11.89 1.70
CA ASP A 190 -22.73 13.13 1.07
C ASP A 190 -22.34 13.17 -0.41
N VAL A 191 -21.13 12.71 -0.73
CA VAL A 191 -20.65 12.54 -2.11
C VAL A 191 -21.59 11.61 -2.87
N ALA A 192 -22.02 10.48 -2.27
CA ALA A 192 -22.96 9.55 -2.89
C ALA A 192 -24.28 10.22 -3.31
N ARG A 193 -24.81 11.10 -2.46
CA ARG A 193 -26.04 11.88 -2.80
C ARG A 193 -25.84 12.78 -4.02
N THR A 194 -24.67 13.36 -4.18
CA THR A 194 -24.33 14.19 -5.34
C THR A 194 -24.20 13.38 -6.62
N PHE A 195 -23.62 12.19 -6.51
CA PHE A 195 -23.42 11.28 -7.64
C PHE A 195 -24.66 10.44 -7.98
N SER A 196 -25.77 10.56 -7.23
CA SER A 196 -27.04 9.87 -7.51
C SER A 196 -27.85 10.49 -8.67
N GLY A 197 -27.47 11.71 -9.12
CA GLY A 197 -28.10 12.40 -10.25
C GLY A 197 -27.27 12.31 -11.54
N SER A 198 -27.60 13.16 -12.50
CA SER A 198 -26.79 13.32 -13.71
C SER A 198 -25.41 13.91 -13.34
N LEU A 199 -24.34 13.22 -13.71
CA LEU A 199 -22.97 13.70 -13.45
C LEU A 199 -22.72 15.02 -14.17
N THR A 200 -22.44 16.07 -13.42
CA THR A 200 -21.98 17.32 -14.01
C THR A 200 -20.59 17.17 -14.62
N PRO A 201 -20.21 17.96 -15.62
CA PRO A 201 -18.83 17.90 -16.18
C PRO A 201 -17.75 18.09 -15.11
N VAL A 202 -18.01 18.90 -14.08
CA VAL A 202 -17.06 19.12 -12.97
C VAL A 202 -16.94 17.86 -12.10
N ALA A 203 -18.05 17.20 -11.76
CA ALA A 203 -18.04 15.94 -11.01
C ALA A 203 -17.28 14.83 -11.78
N LEU A 204 -17.52 14.75 -13.09
CA LEU A 204 -16.82 13.79 -13.96
C LEU A 204 -15.31 14.08 -14.02
N LEU A 205 -14.93 15.34 -14.17
CA LEU A 205 -13.52 15.75 -14.13
C LEU A 205 -12.89 15.39 -12.77
N GLY A 206 -13.58 15.70 -11.67
CA GLY A 206 -13.14 15.32 -10.31
C GLY A 206 -12.91 13.82 -10.18
N LEU A 207 -13.84 13.00 -10.66
CA LEU A 207 -13.72 11.53 -10.67
C LEU A 207 -12.50 11.08 -11.48
N VAL A 208 -12.28 11.60 -12.69
CA VAL A 208 -11.14 11.23 -13.55
C VAL A 208 -9.82 11.57 -12.89
N LEU A 209 -9.71 12.76 -12.28
CA LEU A 209 -8.49 13.19 -11.58
C LEU A 209 -8.24 12.34 -10.32
N LEU A 210 -9.28 12.06 -9.55
CA LEU A 210 -9.21 11.17 -8.39
C LEU A 210 -8.69 9.78 -8.82
N LEU A 211 -9.31 9.17 -9.83
CA LEU A 211 -8.92 7.86 -10.34
C LEU A 211 -7.50 7.87 -10.93
N SER A 212 -7.06 8.94 -11.55
CA SER A 212 -5.69 9.10 -12.07
C SER A 212 -4.66 9.08 -10.94
N GLY A 213 -4.94 9.79 -9.84
CA GLY A 213 -4.10 9.76 -8.64
C GLY A 213 -4.02 8.39 -8.00
N PHE A 214 -5.14 7.69 -7.87
CA PHE A 214 -5.18 6.31 -7.38
C PHE A 214 -4.47 5.34 -8.32
N ALA A 215 -4.62 5.50 -9.64
CA ALA A 215 -3.93 4.68 -10.64
C ALA A 215 -2.40 4.80 -10.49
N PHE A 216 -1.88 6.00 -10.20
CA PHE A 216 -0.46 6.17 -9.85
C PHE A 216 -0.08 5.40 -8.59
N LYS A 217 -0.87 5.50 -7.50
CA LYS A 217 -0.56 4.85 -6.22
C LYS A 217 -0.55 3.32 -6.33
N VAL A 218 -1.43 2.72 -7.14
CA VAL A 218 -1.43 1.27 -7.40
C VAL A 218 -0.50 0.85 -8.54
N SER A 219 0.24 1.76 -9.14
CA SER A 219 1.12 1.51 -10.29
C SER A 219 0.38 1.01 -11.53
N ALA A 220 -0.84 1.48 -11.78
CA ALA A 220 -1.57 1.14 -12.99
C ALA A 220 -1.00 1.89 -14.22
N ALA A 221 -0.95 1.22 -15.37
CA ALA A 221 -0.57 1.88 -16.62
C ALA A 221 -1.68 2.87 -17.07
N PRO A 222 -1.30 4.09 -17.55
CA PRO A 222 0.03 4.54 -17.89
C PRO A 222 0.86 5.14 -16.74
N PHE A 223 0.36 5.23 -15.52
CA PHE A 223 0.96 5.93 -14.39
C PHE A 223 2.03 5.12 -13.61
N HIS A 224 2.53 4.01 -14.16
CA HIS A 224 3.39 3.02 -13.48
C HIS A 224 4.90 3.29 -13.55
N PHE A 225 5.38 4.28 -14.32
CA PHE A 225 6.80 4.40 -14.72
C PHE A 225 7.77 4.62 -13.54
N TRP A 226 7.30 5.07 -12.41
CA TRP A 226 8.11 5.23 -11.21
C TRP A 226 8.49 3.88 -10.57
N THR A 227 7.62 2.87 -10.69
CA THR A 227 7.69 1.61 -9.95
C THR A 227 8.94 0.78 -10.28
N PRO A 228 9.34 0.58 -11.54
CA PRO A 228 10.53 -0.21 -11.85
C PRO A 228 11.82 0.43 -11.32
N ASP A 229 11.95 1.73 -11.42
CA ASP A 229 13.14 2.46 -10.98
C ASP A 229 13.20 2.56 -9.45
N ALA A 230 12.05 2.80 -8.80
CA ALA A 230 11.94 2.82 -7.35
C ALA A 230 12.28 1.46 -6.73
N TYR A 231 11.73 0.35 -7.25
CA TYR A 231 11.97 -0.99 -6.68
C TYR A 231 13.39 -1.50 -6.96
N GLN A 232 13.96 -1.15 -8.11
CA GLN A 232 15.35 -1.49 -8.42
C GLN A 232 16.32 -0.70 -7.53
N GLY A 233 16.07 0.57 -7.28
CA GLY A 233 16.90 1.46 -6.46
C GLY A 233 16.77 1.21 -4.97
N ALA A 234 15.60 0.90 -4.47
CA ALA A 234 15.31 0.72 -3.06
C ALA A 234 16.10 -0.44 -2.43
N PRO A 235 16.37 -0.40 -1.10
CA PRO A 235 16.68 -1.61 -0.35
C PRO A 235 15.63 -2.69 -0.58
N THR A 236 16.02 -3.98 -0.63
CA THR A 236 15.10 -5.07 -0.96
C THR A 236 13.89 -5.13 -0.01
N SER A 237 14.11 -4.87 1.28
CA SER A 237 13.03 -4.80 2.29
C SER A 237 12.02 -3.67 2.00
N ALA A 238 12.49 -2.50 1.54
CA ALA A 238 11.61 -1.41 1.11
C ALA A 238 10.79 -1.82 -0.13
N ALA A 239 11.45 -2.35 -1.17
CA ALA A 239 10.77 -2.78 -2.39
C ALA A 239 9.70 -3.84 -2.08
N ALA A 240 10.02 -4.83 -1.23
CA ALA A 240 9.07 -5.83 -0.75
C ALA A 240 7.85 -5.20 -0.07
N PHE A 241 8.08 -4.35 0.90
CA PHE A 241 7.03 -3.72 1.71
C PHE A 241 6.14 -2.78 0.89
N LEU A 242 6.76 -1.90 0.09
CA LEU A 242 6.05 -0.94 -0.75
C LEU A 242 5.25 -1.61 -1.89
N SER A 243 5.66 -2.80 -2.30
CA SER A 243 4.91 -3.57 -3.30
C SER A 243 3.58 -4.12 -2.75
N VAL A 244 3.44 -4.28 -1.43
CA VAL A 244 2.30 -4.93 -0.79
C VAL A 244 1.48 -3.93 0.04
N ALA A 245 2.02 -3.43 1.15
CA ALA A 245 1.23 -2.74 2.17
C ALA A 245 0.54 -1.46 1.68
N PRO A 246 1.23 -0.46 1.08
CA PRO A 246 0.58 0.74 0.58
C PRO A 246 -0.37 0.48 -0.58
N LYS A 247 -0.08 -0.54 -1.43
CA LYS A 247 -0.97 -0.91 -2.53
C LYS A 247 -2.26 -1.55 -2.02
N ALA A 248 -2.16 -2.48 -1.06
CA ALA A 248 -3.33 -3.09 -0.44
C ALA A 248 -4.23 -2.03 0.21
N ALA A 249 -3.63 -1.09 0.96
CA ALA A 249 -4.35 0.03 1.56
C ALA A 249 -5.04 0.91 0.51
N THR A 250 -4.34 1.19 -0.60
CA THR A 250 -4.86 2.00 -1.69
C THR A 250 -6.03 1.32 -2.41
N PHE A 251 -5.93 0.01 -2.69
CA PHE A 251 -7.05 -0.75 -3.26
C PHE A 251 -8.25 -0.80 -2.31
N ALA A 252 -8.01 -0.98 -1.01
CA ALA A 252 -9.07 -0.99 -0.01
C ALA A 252 -9.85 0.32 0.00
N VAL A 253 -9.16 1.46 0.12
CA VAL A 253 -9.84 2.75 0.17
C VAL A 253 -10.48 3.12 -1.17
N LEU A 254 -9.85 2.78 -2.29
CA LEU A 254 -10.46 2.98 -3.61
C LEU A 254 -11.77 2.20 -3.74
N LEU A 255 -11.79 0.94 -3.29
CA LEU A 255 -13.00 0.13 -3.28
C LEU A 255 -14.10 0.79 -2.44
N ARG A 256 -13.74 1.28 -1.24
CA ARG A 256 -14.66 2.00 -0.35
C ARG A 256 -15.21 3.28 -0.99
N ILE A 257 -14.34 4.11 -1.57
CA ILE A 257 -14.76 5.35 -2.24
C ILE A 257 -15.74 5.07 -3.39
N LEU A 258 -15.46 4.06 -4.21
CA LEU A 258 -16.29 3.74 -5.37
C LEU A 258 -17.64 3.13 -4.97
N LEU A 259 -17.66 2.24 -3.99
CA LEU A 259 -18.88 1.56 -3.55
C LEU A 259 -19.75 2.43 -2.62
N GLU A 260 -19.15 3.18 -1.72
CA GLU A 260 -19.88 3.99 -0.74
C GLU A 260 -20.11 5.42 -1.20
N GLY A 261 -19.12 6.01 -1.93
CA GLY A 261 -19.19 7.41 -2.36
C GLY A 261 -19.76 7.61 -3.75
N MET A 262 -19.71 6.62 -4.63
CA MET A 262 -20.09 6.77 -6.05
C MET A 262 -20.82 5.54 -6.62
N PRO A 263 -21.82 4.97 -5.89
CA PRO A 263 -22.48 3.74 -6.33
C PRO A 263 -23.24 3.92 -7.65
N GLU A 264 -23.91 5.06 -7.86
CA GLU A 264 -24.67 5.33 -9.08
C GLU A 264 -23.80 5.61 -10.31
N ALA A 265 -22.52 5.99 -10.10
CA ALA A 265 -21.54 6.17 -11.15
C ALA A 265 -20.86 4.85 -11.58
N THR A 266 -21.31 3.70 -11.07
CA THR A 266 -20.77 2.37 -11.37
C THR A 266 -20.58 2.10 -12.87
N PRO A 267 -21.53 2.43 -13.78
CA PRO A 267 -21.31 2.23 -15.21
C PRO A 267 -20.11 3.00 -15.76
N THR A 268 -19.84 4.19 -15.22
CA THR A 268 -18.74 5.06 -15.68
C THR A 268 -17.39 4.57 -15.16
N TRP A 269 -17.25 4.41 -13.86
CA TRP A 269 -15.93 4.05 -13.31
C TRP A 269 -15.53 2.59 -13.58
N THR A 270 -16.48 1.64 -13.70
CA THR A 270 -16.15 0.25 -14.08
C THR A 270 -15.58 0.16 -15.49
N ALA A 271 -16.05 0.97 -16.43
CA ALA A 271 -15.48 1.04 -17.78
C ALA A 271 -14.03 1.56 -17.75
N VAL A 272 -13.77 2.60 -16.94
CA VAL A 272 -12.39 3.11 -16.72
C VAL A 272 -11.51 2.04 -16.08
N MET A 273 -12.01 1.32 -15.06
CA MET A 273 -11.27 0.22 -14.42
C MET A 273 -10.96 -0.91 -15.39
N ALA A 274 -11.90 -1.30 -16.27
CA ALA A 274 -11.67 -2.31 -17.30
C ALA A 274 -10.56 -1.89 -18.27
N PHE A 275 -10.58 -0.65 -18.74
CA PHE A 275 -9.52 -0.11 -19.60
C PHE A 275 -8.17 -0.11 -18.91
N LEU A 276 -8.08 0.42 -17.69
CA LEU A 276 -6.85 0.44 -16.91
C LEU A 276 -6.36 -0.98 -16.60
N ALA A 277 -7.24 -1.92 -16.29
CA ALA A 277 -6.89 -3.31 -16.02
C ALA A 277 -6.21 -3.95 -17.23
N ILE A 278 -6.85 -3.89 -18.41
CA ILE A 278 -6.31 -4.45 -19.65
C ILE A 278 -4.94 -3.85 -19.96
N LEU A 279 -4.84 -2.50 -19.98
CA LEU A 279 -3.60 -1.80 -20.30
C LEU A 279 -2.49 -2.17 -19.31
N THR A 280 -2.81 -2.23 -18.02
CA THR A 280 -1.85 -2.52 -16.93
C THR A 280 -1.33 -3.96 -17.02
N MET A 281 -2.22 -4.92 -17.28
CA MET A 281 -1.83 -6.32 -17.49
C MET A 281 -0.90 -6.47 -18.69
N PHE A 282 -1.23 -5.87 -19.83
CA PHE A 282 -0.40 -5.93 -21.03
C PHE A 282 0.98 -5.32 -20.80
N VAL A 283 1.02 -4.09 -20.31
CA VAL A 283 2.28 -3.38 -20.07
C VAL A 283 3.14 -4.11 -19.04
N GLY A 284 2.55 -4.52 -17.91
CA GLY A 284 3.27 -5.21 -16.85
C GLY A 284 3.89 -6.53 -17.32
N ASN A 285 3.11 -7.40 -17.94
CA ASN A 285 3.59 -8.71 -18.39
C ASN A 285 4.64 -8.59 -19.51
N LEU A 286 4.38 -7.78 -20.54
CA LEU A 286 5.31 -7.65 -21.67
C LEU A 286 6.63 -7.00 -21.25
N ALA A 287 6.59 -6.00 -20.37
CA ALA A 287 7.80 -5.35 -19.89
C ALA A 287 8.60 -6.25 -18.95
N ALA A 288 7.96 -7.08 -18.11
CA ALA A 288 8.63 -8.02 -17.22
C ALA A 288 9.50 -9.03 -17.97
N LEU A 289 9.03 -9.54 -19.13
CA LEU A 289 9.75 -10.53 -19.95
C LEU A 289 11.13 -10.03 -20.45
N ARG A 290 11.34 -8.73 -20.56
CA ARG A 290 12.58 -8.14 -21.08
C ARG A 290 13.57 -7.73 -19.98
N GLN A 291 13.24 -7.92 -18.71
CA GLN A 291 14.08 -7.49 -17.60
C GLN A 291 15.18 -8.50 -17.30
N ARG A 292 16.38 -8.00 -16.99
CA ARG A 292 17.54 -8.80 -16.54
C ARG A 292 17.75 -8.71 -15.02
N ASN A 293 17.36 -7.60 -14.42
CA ASN A 293 17.38 -7.40 -12.97
C ASN A 293 16.08 -7.97 -12.39
N VAL A 294 16.18 -8.88 -11.40
CA VAL A 294 15.04 -9.60 -10.84
C VAL A 294 14.12 -8.67 -10.06
N ARG A 295 14.67 -7.69 -9.31
CA ARG A 295 13.84 -6.70 -8.62
C ARG A 295 13.01 -5.85 -9.58
N ARG A 296 13.61 -5.45 -10.71
CA ARG A 296 12.92 -4.72 -11.77
C ARG A 296 11.86 -5.60 -12.47
N MET A 297 12.15 -6.88 -12.64
CA MET A 297 11.17 -7.86 -13.15
C MET A 297 9.98 -7.99 -12.21
N LEU A 298 10.21 -8.13 -10.90
CA LEU A 298 9.13 -8.16 -9.89
C LEU A 298 8.37 -6.83 -9.81
N ALA A 299 9.02 -5.70 -10.08
CA ALA A 299 8.34 -4.41 -10.17
C ALA A 299 7.29 -4.40 -11.30
N TYR A 300 7.63 -4.91 -12.49
CA TYR A 300 6.68 -5.06 -13.59
C TYR A 300 5.64 -6.16 -13.33
N SER A 301 6.03 -7.25 -12.67
CA SER A 301 5.09 -8.24 -12.15
C SER A 301 4.07 -7.57 -11.21
N SER A 302 4.53 -6.74 -10.28
CA SER A 302 3.67 -5.96 -9.39
C SER A 302 2.72 -5.01 -10.14
N VAL A 303 3.14 -4.45 -11.29
CA VAL A 303 2.26 -3.69 -12.19
C VAL A 303 1.18 -4.61 -12.77
N ALA A 304 1.55 -5.79 -13.31
CA ALA A 304 0.59 -6.75 -13.86
C ALA A 304 -0.44 -7.21 -12.83
N HIS A 305 0.00 -7.53 -11.60
CA HIS A 305 -0.87 -7.91 -10.49
C HIS A 305 -1.84 -6.78 -10.08
N SER A 306 -1.42 -5.53 -10.15
CA SER A 306 -2.34 -4.39 -9.99
C SER A 306 -3.44 -4.41 -11.06
N GLY A 307 -3.10 -4.78 -12.29
CA GLY A 307 -4.08 -4.98 -13.37
C GLY A 307 -5.08 -6.10 -13.09
N TYR A 308 -4.64 -7.20 -12.47
CA TYR A 308 -5.55 -8.31 -12.09
C TYR A 308 -6.54 -7.86 -11.00
N ILE A 309 -6.09 -7.10 -10.01
CA ILE A 309 -6.99 -6.52 -8.99
C ILE A 309 -7.97 -5.53 -9.64
N LEU A 310 -7.51 -4.66 -10.55
CA LEU A 310 -8.39 -3.73 -11.28
C LEU A 310 -9.42 -4.44 -12.14
N ALA A 311 -9.14 -5.65 -12.64
CA ALA A 311 -10.13 -6.47 -13.35
C ALA A 311 -11.30 -6.87 -12.44
N ALA A 312 -11.05 -7.16 -11.16
CA ALA A 312 -12.12 -7.37 -10.18
C ALA A 312 -12.94 -6.10 -9.95
N PHE A 313 -12.31 -4.90 -9.94
CA PHE A 313 -13.05 -3.63 -9.89
C PHE A 313 -13.97 -3.43 -11.11
N ALA A 314 -13.52 -3.84 -12.29
CA ALA A 314 -14.33 -3.77 -13.50
C ALA A 314 -15.57 -4.69 -13.44
N ALA A 315 -15.52 -5.75 -12.63
CA ALA A 315 -16.60 -6.72 -12.42
C ALA A 315 -17.59 -6.31 -11.30
N LEU A 316 -17.40 -5.18 -10.64
CA LEU A 316 -18.28 -4.67 -9.57
C LEU A 316 -19.63 -4.16 -10.12
N ARG A 317 -20.35 -5.02 -10.85
CA ARG A 317 -21.65 -4.74 -11.48
C ARG A 317 -22.66 -5.84 -11.19
N GLY A 318 -23.89 -5.43 -10.86
CA GLY A 318 -25.04 -6.34 -10.74
C GLY A 318 -24.81 -7.46 -9.72
N GLN A 319 -25.30 -8.65 -10.01
CA GLN A 319 -25.26 -9.82 -9.11
C GLN A 319 -23.85 -10.39 -8.84
N GLY A 320 -22.80 -9.91 -9.55
CA GLY A 320 -21.41 -10.33 -9.36
C GLY A 320 -20.61 -9.46 -8.41
N ALA A 321 -21.16 -8.34 -7.92
CA ALA A 321 -20.42 -7.36 -7.14
C ALA A 321 -19.83 -7.93 -5.84
N GLU A 322 -20.56 -8.76 -5.10
CA GLU A 322 -20.07 -9.39 -3.87
C GLU A 322 -18.86 -10.28 -4.14
N ARG A 323 -18.95 -11.14 -5.17
CA ARG A 323 -17.82 -12.00 -5.57
C ARG A 323 -16.61 -11.21 -6.04
N ALA A 324 -16.81 -10.05 -6.66
CA ALA A 324 -15.72 -9.19 -7.06
C ALA A 324 -15.01 -8.56 -5.85
N VAL A 325 -15.76 -8.17 -4.79
CA VAL A 325 -15.18 -7.74 -3.51
C VAL A 325 -14.38 -8.88 -2.87
N GLU A 326 -14.95 -10.07 -2.78
CA GLU A 326 -14.26 -11.27 -2.26
C GLU A 326 -12.97 -11.55 -3.05
N ALA A 327 -13.01 -11.42 -4.37
CA ALA A 327 -11.83 -11.59 -5.22
C ALA A 327 -10.73 -10.57 -4.89
N VAL A 328 -11.07 -9.30 -4.66
CA VAL A 328 -10.09 -8.27 -4.23
C VAL A 328 -9.47 -8.65 -2.87
N LEU A 329 -10.28 -9.10 -1.91
CA LEU A 329 -9.79 -9.52 -0.59
C LEU A 329 -8.82 -10.71 -0.71
N ILE A 330 -9.27 -11.81 -1.29
CA ILE A 330 -8.48 -13.04 -1.43
C ILE A 330 -7.19 -12.76 -2.22
N TYR A 331 -7.31 -12.04 -3.33
CA TYR A 331 -6.15 -11.73 -4.17
C TYR A 331 -5.14 -10.84 -3.47
N SER A 332 -5.59 -9.84 -2.70
CA SER A 332 -4.69 -8.95 -1.94
C SER A 332 -3.87 -9.73 -0.91
N ALA A 333 -4.47 -10.69 -0.19
CA ALA A 333 -3.76 -11.53 0.75
C ALA A 333 -2.80 -12.51 0.06
N ALA A 334 -3.24 -13.18 -1.00
CA ALA A 334 -2.40 -14.09 -1.78
C ALA A 334 -1.20 -13.34 -2.36
N TYR A 335 -1.44 -12.18 -2.97
CA TYR A 335 -0.38 -11.33 -3.50
C TYR A 335 0.59 -10.86 -2.42
N ALA A 336 0.10 -10.53 -1.22
CA ALA A 336 0.96 -10.14 -0.10
C ALA A 336 1.96 -11.26 0.26
N VAL A 337 1.49 -12.50 0.35
CA VAL A 337 2.34 -13.66 0.67
C VAL A 337 3.32 -13.94 -0.47
N MET A 338 2.82 -14.01 -1.71
CA MET A 338 3.62 -14.32 -2.90
C MET A 338 4.73 -13.29 -3.10
N ASN A 339 4.38 -12.02 -3.13
CA ASN A 339 5.32 -10.97 -3.48
C ASN A 339 6.33 -10.69 -2.36
N MET A 340 5.86 -10.66 -1.09
CA MET A 340 6.75 -10.54 0.06
C MET A 340 7.74 -11.71 0.10
N GLY A 341 7.26 -12.95 -0.09
CA GLY A 341 8.09 -14.14 -0.12
C GLY A 341 9.12 -14.11 -1.25
N ALA A 342 8.74 -13.71 -2.46
CA ALA A 342 9.66 -13.59 -3.59
C ALA A 342 10.79 -12.58 -3.32
N PHE A 343 10.47 -11.41 -2.79
CA PHE A 343 11.47 -10.41 -2.42
C PHE A 343 12.40 -10.88 -1.29
N LEU A 344 11.88 -11.60 -0.29
CA LEU A 344 12.70 -12.18 0.77
C LEU A 344 13.70 -13.21 0.23
N VAL A 345 13.31 -14.00 -0.77
CA VAL A 345 14.26 -14.91 -1.45
C VAL A 345 15.33 -14.11 -2.20
N ILE A 346 14.96 -13.03 -2.88
CA ILE A 346 15.94 -12.15 -3.56
C ILE A 346 16.92 -11.54 -2.56
N ASP A 347 16.48 -11.15 -1.38
CA ASP A 347 17.34 -10.62 -0.32
C ASP A 347 18.43 -11.61 0.10
N LEU A 348 18.13 -12.91 0.01
CA LEU A 348 19.04 -14.01 0.37
C LEU A 348 19.93 -14.49 -0.78
N VAL A 349 19.50 -14.34 -2.03
CA VAL A 349 20.17 -14.89 -3.23
C VAL A 349 20.93 -13.81 -3.99
N GLY A 350 20.40 -12.59 -4.05
CA GLY A 350 20.89 -11.48 -4.85
C GLY A 350 19.93 -11.07 -5.95
N GLU A 351 20.15 -9.88 -6.51
CA GLU A 351 19.22 -9.20 -7.44
C GLU A 351 19.49 -9.47 -8.93
N GLU A 352 20.62 -10.05 -9.27
CA GLU A 352 20.95 -10.38 -10.66
C GLU A 352 20.36 -11.73 -11.07
N GLY A 353 19.79 -11.84 -12.27
CA GLY A 353 19.27 -13.09 -12.79
C GLY A 353 20.29 -14.23 -12.79
N LYS A 354 21.58 -13.92 -12.96
CA LYS A 354 22.68 -14.89 -12.87
C LYS A 354 22.83 -15.53 -11.49
N SER A 355 22.42 -14.84 -10.42
CA SER A 355 22.47 -15.35 -9.04
C SER A 355 21.54 -16.55 -8.83
N PHE A 356 20.53 -16.69 -9.69
CA PHE A 356 19.58 -17.82 -9.65
C PHE A 356 20.06 -19.05 -10.43
N ASN A 357 21.16 -18.93 -11.21
CA ASN A 357 21.71 -20.05 -11.96
C ASN A 357 22.22 -21.15 -11.01
N GLY A 358 21.67 -22.35 -11.13
CA GLY A 358 22.05 -23.48 -10.27
C GLY A 358 21.55 -23.39 -8.83
N LEU A 359 20.63 -22.45 -8.51
CA LEU A 359 20.09 -22.29 -7.16
C LEU A 359 19.46 -23.58 -6.62
N PHE A 360 18.81 -24.36 -7.46
CA PHE A 360 18.24 -25.66 -7.07
C PHE A 360 19.28 -26.65 -6.58
N ARG A 361 20.51 -26.59 -7.12
CA ARG A 361 21.62 -27.48 -6.70
C ARG A 361 22.30 -26.95 -5.44
N SER A 362 22.50 -25.66 -5.32
CA SER A 362 23.25 -25.05 -4.22
C SER A 362 22.38 -24.77 -2.97
N ARG A 363 21.13 -24.36 -3.17
CA ARG A 363 20.16 -24.00 -2.10
C ARG A 363 18.75 -24.45 -2.48
N PRO A 364 18.42 -25.76 -2.47
CA PRO A 364 17.18 -26.32 -2.99
C PRO A 364 15.93 -25.75 -2.28
N ALA A 365 15.99 -25.48 -0.97
CA ALA A 365 14.89 -24.89 -0.22
C ALA A 365 14.52 -23.49 -0.73
N LEU A 366 15.52 -22.62 -0.99
CA LEU A 366 15.25 -21.27 -1.52
C LEU A 366 14.73 -21.33 -2.96
N ALA A 367 15.23 -22.27 -3.77
CA ALA A 367 14.72 -22.47 -5.13
C ALA A 367 13.26 -22.93 -5.12
N ALA A 368 12.90 -23.88 -4.25
CA ALA A 368 11.52 -24.34 -4.07
C ALA A 368 10.62 -23.22 -3.57
N SER A 369 11.07 -22.46 -2.54
CA SER A 369 10.32 -21.30 -2.03
C SER A 369 10.06 -20.26 -3.12
N MET A 370 11.09 -19.92 -3.93
CA MET A 370 10.90 -18.98 -5.05
C MET A 370 9.89 -19.51 -6.07
N GLY A 371 9.96 -20.83 -6.38
CA GLY A 371 8.97 -21.46 -7.28
C GLY A 371 7.55 -21.35 -6.75
N VAL A 372 7.32 -21.58 -5.46
CA VAL A 372 5.99 -21.46 -4.83
C VAL A 372 5.49 -20.01 -4.84
N PHE A 373 6.38 -19.03 -4.55
CA PHE A 373 5.98 -17.62 -4.51
C PHE A 373 5.77 -17.00 -5.91
N MET A 374 6.33 -17.62 -6.96
CA MET A 374 6.18 -17.15 -8.34
C MET A 374 5.07 -17.88 -9.12
N ALA A 375 4.51 -18.98 -8.57
CA ALA A 375 3.42 -19.76 -9.15
C ALA A 375 2.05 -19.17 -8.82
#